data_7f2dce591d878d46d30e94bd02d59cc2
#
_entry.id   7f2dce591d878d46d30e94bd02d59cc2
#
_cell.length_a   1.000
_cell.length_b   1.000
_cell.length_c   1.000
_cell.angle_alpha   90.00
_cell.angle_beta   90.00
_cell.angle_gamma   90.00
#
_symmetry.space_group_name_H-M   'P 1'
#
loop_
_entity.id
_entity.type
_entity.pdbx_description
1 polymer ?
#
loop_
_entity_poly.entity_id
_entity_poly.type
_entity_poly.pdbx_seq_one_letter_code
_entity_poly.pdbx_strand_id
1 'polypeptide(L)'
;MTDKIILTGIELFGKHGCTAEERKYTQPFVVDAELHLDIAKAAATDDLADTIDYVAVMGDIKAIVEGTPRNLIETIAQDIADTLLSKYPILDAVKIILRKVAPPVREKFAGAAVEIFRSRTK
;
A
#
# COMPACT_ATOMS: atom_id res chain seq x y z
N MET A 1 1.34 1.86 -21.13
CA MET A 1 0.04 1.85 -20.47
C MET A 1 0.02 2.86 -19.36
N THR A 2 -0.93 3.78 -19.39
CA THR A 2 -0.92 4.92 -18.49
C THR A 2 -2.11 4.99 -17.54
N ASP A 3 -3.09 4.09 -17.70
CA ASP A 3 -4.27 4.12 -16.84
C ASP A 3 -3.93 3.58 -15.45
N LYS A 4 -4.56 4.16 -14.45
CA LYS A 4 -4.37 3.69 -13.09
C LYS A 4 -5.55 4.08 -12.22
N ILE A 5 -5.78 3.28 -11.20
CA ILE A 5 -6.70 3.59 -10.12
C ILE A 5 -5.85 4.06 -8.95
N ILE A 6 -6.23 5.17 -8.34
CA ILE A 6 -5.45 5.77 -7.26
C ILE A 6 -6.25 5.70 -5.97
N LEU A 7 -5.66 5.08 -4.94
CA LEU A 7 -6.20 5.06 -3.60
C LEU A 7 -5.35 6.00 -2.76
N THR A 8 -5.99 6.97 -2.13
CA THR A 8 -5.27 8.03 -1.43
C THR A 8 -5.68 8.08 0.03
N GLY A 9 -4.67 8.14 0.91
CA GLY A 9 -4.91 8.44 2.31
C GLY A 9 -5.56 7.31 3.10
N ILE A 10 -5.20 6.06 2.84
CA ILE A 10 -5.73 4.93 3.61
C ILE A 10 -5.06 4.95 4.99
N GLU A 11 -5.86 5.20 6.02
CA GLU A 11 -5.36 5.30 7.40
C GLU A 11 -5.49 3.95 8.09
N LEU A 12 -4.37 3.45 8.57
CA LEU A 12 -4.29 2.14 9.20
C LEU A 12 -3.41 2.24 10.44
N PHE A 13 -3.44 1.21 11.28
CA PHE A 13 -2.69 1.21 12.53
C PHE A 13 -1.87 -0.06 12.64
N GLY A 14 -0.60 0.09 12.98
CA GLY A 14 0.30 -1.05 13.07
C GLY A 14 1.37 -0.87 14.12
N LYS A 15 2.13 -1.94 14.36
CA LYS A 15 3.19 -1.96 15.36
C LYS A 15 4.53 -2.19 14.69
N HIS A 16 4.90 -1.28 13.78
CA HIS A 16 6.12 -1.42 13.00
C HIS A 16 7.17 -0.44 13.46
N GLY A 17 8.40 -0.89 13.50
CA GLY A 17 9.54 -0.07 13.87
C GLY A 17 10.62 -0.90 14.53
N CYS A 18 11.77 -0.28 14.71
CA CYS A 18 12.95 -0.96 15.27
C CYS A 18 13.00 -0.92 16.77
N THR A 19 12.29 0.03 17.42
CA THR A 19 12.34 0.18 18.87
C THR A 19 11.33 -0.74 19.55
N ALA A 20 11.62 -1.09 20.80
CA ALA A 20 10.70 -1.90 21.59
C ALA A 20 9.36 -1.20 21.76
N GLU A 21 9.38 0.12 21.91
CA GLU A 21 8.16 0.90 22.10
C GLU A 21 7.27 0.86 20.85
N GLU A 22 7.87 0.99 19.67
CA GLU A 22 7.12 0.93 18.41
C GLU A 22 6.49 -0.43 18.18
N ARG A 23 7.11 -1.50 18.73
CA ARG A 23 6.61 -2.85 18.61
C ARG A 23 5.51 -3.16 19.61
N LYS A 24 5.39 -2.33 20.66
CA LYS A 24 4.43 -2.54 21.73
C LYS A 24 3.11 -1.81 21.49
N TYR A 25 3.16 -0.64 20.94
CA TYR A 25 1.98 0.21 20.75
C TYR A 25 1.68 0.44 19.29
N THR A 26 0.40 0.49 18.94
CA THR A 26 0.00 0.83 17.57
C THR A 26 0.26 2.30 17.30
N GLN A 27 0.60 2.59 16.05
CA GLN A 27 0.73 3.95 15.59
C GLN A 27 0.09 4.07 14.20
N PRO A 28 -0.30 5.29 13.80
CA PRO A 28 -0.95 5.46 12.50
C PRO A 28 0.05 5.39 11.34
N PHE A 29 -0.40 4.73 10.28
CA PHE A 29 0.29 4.70 9.00
C PHE A 29 -0.70 5.13 7.93
N VAL A 30 -0.23 5.81 6.89
CA VAL A 30 -1.07 6.23 5.77
C VAL A 30 -0.50 5.63 4.51
N VAL A 31 -1.35 4.98 3.73
CA VAL A 31 -0.94 4.32 2.48
C VAL A 31 -1.64 4.98 1.31
N ASP A 32 -0.86 5.32 0.28
CA ASP A 32 -1.37 5.65 -1.04
C ASP A 32 -0.96 4.53 -1.98
N ALA A 33 -1.85 4.14 -2.87
CA ALA A 33 -1.56 3.09 -3.83
C ALA A 33 -2.03 3.52 -5.22
N GLU A 34 -1.15 3.37 -6.21
CA GLU A 34 -1.51 3.51 -7.62
C GLU A 34 -1.53 2.11 -8.21
N LEU A 35 -2.67 1.75 -8.75
CA LEU A 35 -2.90 0.43 -9.34
C LEU A 35 -2.90 0.62 -10.86
N HIS A 36 -1.84 0.19 -11.51
CA HIS A 36 -1.66 0.40 -12.95
C HIS A 36 -2.27 -0.77 -13.72
N LEU A 37 -3.27 -0.47 -14.53
CA LEU A 37 -3.96 -1.45 -15.36
C LEU A 37 -4.66 -0.72 -16.50
N ASP A 38 -4.98 -1.47 -17.55
CA ASP A 38 -5.80 -0.92 -18.65
C ASP A 38 -7.26 -0.94 -18.21
N ILE A 39 -7.90 0.22 -18.15
CA ILE A 39 -9.30 0.32 -17.71
C ILE A 39 -10.29 0.39 -18.88
N ALA A 40 -9.81 0.27 -20.13
CA ALA A 40 -10.67 0.50 -21.29
C ALA A 40 -11.84 -0.47 -21.36
N LYS A 41 -11.62 -1.74 -21.06
CA LYS A 41 -12.69 -2.74 -21.12
C LYS A 41 -13.76 -2.45 -20.07
N ALA A 42 -13.35 -2.19 -18.83
CA ALA A 42 -14.30 -1.88 -17.76
C ALA A 42 -15.09 -0.61 -18.07
N ALA A 43 -14.43 0.39 -18.66
CA ALA A 43 -15.10 1.63 -19.03
C ALA A 43 -16.17 1.40 -20.10
N ALA A 44 -15.96 0.42 -20.97
CA ALA A 44 -16.91 0.10 -22.03
C ALA A 44 -18.05 -0.78 -21.54
N THR A 45 -17.78 -1.74 -20.66
CA THR A 45 -18.76 -2.73 -20.21
C THR A 45 -19.49 -2.33 -18.95
N ASP A 46 -18.90 -1.44 -18.16
CA ASP A 46 -19.44 -1.04 -16.84
C ASP A 46 -19.60 -2.24 -15.91
N ASP A 47 -18.67 -3.20 -16.01
CA ASP A 47 -18.72 -4.45 -15.26
C ASP A 47 -17.49 -4.55 -14.36
N LEU A 48 -17.71 -4.72 -13.06
CA LEU A 48 -16.63 -4.85 -12.08
C LEU A 48 -15.71 -6.04 -12.40
N ALA A 49 -16.24 -7.08 -13.05
CA ALA A 49 -15.44 -8.24 -13.42
C ALA A 49 -14.33 -7.90 -14.41
N ASP A 50 -14.41 -6.76 -15.09
CA ASP A 50 -13.43 -6.34 -16.09
C ASP A 50 -12.38 -5.38 -15.52
N THR A 51 -12.38 -5.18 -14.23
CA THR A 51 -11.42 -4.32 -13.55
C THR A 51 -11.00 -4.94 -12.21
N ILE A 52 -10.57 -4.11 -11.29
CA ILE A 52 -10.15 -4.55 -9.95
C ILE A 52 -11.09 -3.91 -8.92
N ASP A 53 -11.49 -4.70 -7.92
CA ASP A 53 -12.27 -4.20 -6.80
C ASP A 53 -11.31 -3.56 -5.80
N TYR A 54 -11.28 -2.22 -5.76
CA TYR A 54 -10.33 -1.54 -4.89
C TYR A 54 -10.67 -1.69 -3.41
N VAL A 55 -11.91 -2.04 -3.07
CA VAL A 55 -12.25 -2.33 -1.67
C VAL A 55 -11.52 -3.60 -1.22
N ALA A 56 -11.46 -4.61 -2.09
CA ALA A 56 -10.69 -5.82 -1.80
C ALA A 56 -9.20 -5.51 -1.65
N VAL A 57 -8.67 -4.64 -2.52
CA VAL A 57 -7.28 -4.21 -2.44
C VAL A 57 -7.01 -3.52 -1.10
N MET A 58 -7.91 -2.63 -0.67
CA MET A 58 -7.75 -1.96 0.62
C MET A 58 -7.73 -2.96 1.77
N GLY A 59 -8.56 -4.01 1.70
CA GLY A 59 -8.56 -5.08 2.69
C GLY A 59 -7.24 -5.82 2.76
N ASP A 60 -6.63 -6.07 1.59
CA ASP A 60 -5.32 -6.73 1.54
C ASP A 60 -4.23 -5.84 2.14
N ILE A 61 -4.25 -4.55 1.82
CA ILE A 61 -3.30 -3.59 2.38
C ILE A 61 -3.46 -3.53 3.90
N LYS A 62 -4.70 -3.45 4.37
CA LYS A 62 -4.98 -3.41 5.81
C LYS A 62 -4.43 -4.65 6.51
N ALA A 63 -4.64 -5.83 5.94
CA ALA A 63 -4.18 -7.07 6.54
C ALA A 63 -2.66 -7.09 6.71
N ILE A 64 -1.92 -6.48 5.77
CA ILE A 64 -0.46 -6.42 5.84
C ILE A 64 0.00 -5.39 6.86
N VAL A 65 -0.54 -4.17 6.81
CA VAL A 65 -0.13 -3.09 7.70
C VAL A 65 -0.48 -3.41 9.15
N GLU A 66 -1.65 -4.01 9.38
CA GLU A 66 -2.10 -4.34 10.74
C GLU A 66 -1.71 -5.74 11.17
N GLY A 67 -0.94 -6.44 10.35
CA GLY A 67 -0.50 -7.80 10.61
C GLY A 67 0.80 -7.88 11.38
N THR A 68 1.63 -8.84 10.98
CA THR A 68 2.90 -9.11 11.66
C THR A 68 3.79 -7.87 11.72
N PRO A 69 4.27 -7.48 12.90
CA PRO A 69 5.19 -6.35 13.02
C PRO A 69 6.48 -6.55 12.25
N ARG A 70 6.93 -5.48 11.59
CA ARG A 70 8.17 -5.45 10.84
C ARG A 70 9.06 -4.33 11.36
N ASN A 71 10.35 -4.43 11.13
CA ASN A 71 11.29 -3.39 11.56
C ASN A 71 11.19 -2.14 10.70
N LEU A 72 10.99 -2.33 9.40
CA LEU A 72 11.14 -1.24 8.43
C LEU A 72 9.86 -1.04 7.63
N ILE A 73 9.53 0.21 7.35
CA ILE A 73 8.41 0.52 6.44
C ILE A 73 8.71 0.06 5.02
N GLU A 74 9.98 -0.02 4.64
CA GLU A 74 10.39 -0.56 3.35
C GLU A 74 9.91 -2.00 3.16
N THR A 75 10.01 -2.80 4.21
CA THR A 75 9.56 -4.20 4.19
C THR A 75 8.05 -4.27 3.98
N ILE A 76 7.31 -3.42 4.69
CA ILE A 76 5.85 -3.38 4.57
C ILE A 76 5.44 -2.97 3.16
N ALA A 77 6.08 -1.93 2.62
CA ALA A 77 5.75 -1.47 1.27
C ALA A 77 6.00 -2.55 0.23
N GLN A 78 7.12 -3.27 0.36
CA GLN A 78 7.43 -4.37 -0.57
C GLN A 78 6.42 -5.51 -0.43
N ASP A 79 6.04 -5.86 0.80
CA ASP A 79 5.03 -6.90 1.04
C ASP A 79 3.70 -6.53 0.39
N ILE A 80 3.30 -5.26 0.48
CA ILE A 80 2.08 -4.79 -0.17
C ILE A 80 2.19 -4.98 -1.68
N ALA A 81 3.28 -4.51 -2.28
CA ALA A 81 3.46 -4.60 -3.72
C ALA A 81 3.44 -6.05 -4.20
N ASP A 82 4.19 -6.91 -3.52
CA ASP A 82 4.28 -8.34 -3.88
C ASP A 82 2.92 -9.02 -3.79
N THR A 83 2.19 -8.75 -2.72
CA THR A 83 0.87 -9.36 -2.52
C THR A 83 -0.12 -8.93 -3.60
N LEU A 84 -0.16 -7.63 -3.90
CA LEU A 84 -1.10 -7.12 -4.91
C LEU A 84 -0.78 -7.66 -6.30
N LEU A 85 0.50 -7.68 -6.67
CA LEU A 85 0.89 -8.19 -7.99
C LEU A 85 0.64 -9.70 -8.09
N SER A 86 0.82 -10.44 -7.01
CA SER A 86 0.59 -11.88 -6.99
C SER A 86 -0.90 -12.21 -7.05
N LYS A 87 -1.72 -11.45 -6.32
CA LYS A 87 -3.14 -11.75 -6.15
C LYS A 87 -3.99 -11.25 -7.32
N TYR A 88 -3.60 -10.16 -7.95
CA TYR A 88 -4.41 -9.50 -8.98
C TYR A 88 -3.69 -9.51 -10.32
N PRO A 89 -3.91 -10.54 -11.16
CA PRO A 89 -3.20 -10.66 -12.44
C PRO A 89 -3.46 -9.51 -13.41
N ILE A 90 -4.58 -8.78 -13.24
CA ILE A 90 -4.90 -7.65 -14.10
C ILE A 90 -3.93 -6.48 -13.91
N LEU A 91 -3.23 -6.43 -12.78
CA LEU A 91 -2.30 -5.34 -12.51
C LEU A 91 -1.01 -5.49 -13.30
N ASP A 92 -0.60 -4.44 -14.00
CA ASP A 92 0.69 -4.37 -14.67
C ASP A 92 1.78 -3.93 -13.71
N ALA A 93 1.45 -3.00 -12.81
CA ALA A 93 2.39 -2.43 -11.87
C ALA A 93 1.62 -1.79 -10.71
N VAL A 94 2.33 -1.55 -9.62
CA VAL A 94 1.80 -0.79 -8.49
C VAL A 94 2.83 0.21 -8.00
N LYS A 95 2.34 1.35 -7.53
CA LYS A 95 3.16 2.32 -6.79
C LYS A 95 2.59 2.40 -5.39
N ILE A 96 3.44 2.20 -4.39
CA ILE A 96 3.04 2.22 -2.99
C ILE A 96 3.81 3.34 -2.30
N ILE A 97 3.08 4.20 -1.59
CA ILE A 97 3.67 5.19 -0.70
C ILE A 97 3.16 4.86 0.69
N LEU A 98 4.07 4.55 1.59
CA LEU A 98 3.74 4.22 2.97
C LEU A 98 4.37 5.26 3.88
N ARG A 99 3.51 5.96 4.65
CA ARG A 99 3.93 7.03 5.55
C ARG A 99 3.78 6.61 6.99
N LYS A 100 4.80 6.92 7.75
CA LYS A 100 4.81 6.83 9.21
C LYS A 100 4.62 8.26 9.71
N VAL A 101 3.41 8.60 10.14
CA VAL A 101 3.04 10.00 10.37
C VAL A 101 3.36 10.50 11.76
N ALA A 102 3.68 9.60 12.70
CA ALA A 102 3.99 9.99 14.08
C ALA A 102 5.15 9.18 14.63
N PRO A 103 6.33 9.23 13.99
CA PRO A 103 7.48 8.49 14.52
C PRO A 103 7.94 9.09 15.85
N PRO A 104 8.45 8.26 16.76
CA PRO A 104 8.81 8.72 18.11
C PRO A 104 10.17 9.38 18.12
N VAL A 105 10.27 10.59 17.57
CA VAL A 105 11.50 11.38 17.56
C VAL A 105 11.21 12.76 18.10
N ARG A 106 12.26 13.47 18.50
CA ARG A 106 12.14 14.79 19.09
C ARG A 106 11.92 15.90 18.07
N GLU A 107 12.52 15.74 16.90
CA GLU A 107 12.45 16.76 15.85
C GLU A 107 11.03 16.89 15.34
N LYS A 108 10.63 18.11 15.04
CA LYS A 108 9.34 18.35 14.41
C LYS A 108 9.47 18.12 12.92
N PHE A 109 8.69 17.19 12.40
CA PHE A 109 8.60 16.99 10.96
C PHE A 109 7.28 16.27 10.67
N ALA A 110 6.90 16.21 9.40
CA ALA A 110 5.58 15.71 9.00
C ALA A 110 5.53 14.19 8.85
N GLY A 111 6.60 13.51 9.30
CA GLY A 111 6.67 12.07 9.21
C GLY A 111 7.64 11.62 8.13
N ALA A 112 7.86 10.32 8.06
CA ALA A 112 8.75 9.70 7.08
C ALA A 112 7.93 8.80 6.18
N ALA A 113 8.36 8.65 4.92
CA ALA A 113 7.64 7.82 3.97
C ALA A 113 8.63 7.08 3.08
N VAL A 114 8.19 5.95 2.55
CA VAL A 114 8.87 5.25 1.49
C VAL A 114 7.94 5.17 0.30
N GLU A 115 8.49 5.36 -0.89
CA GLU A 115 7.75 5.24 -2.13
C GLU A 115 8.45 4.22 -3.00
N ILE A 116 7.71 3.21 -3.47
CA ILE A 116 8.24 2.20 -4.37
C ILE A 116 7.33 2.02 -5.56
N PHE A 117 7.92 1.67 -6.69
CA PHE A 117 7.19 1.29 -7.89
C PHE A 117 7.67 -0.10 -8.29
N ARG A 118 6.72 -1.02 -8.49
CA ARG A 118 7.05 -2.39 -8.89
C ARG A 118 6.17 -2.80 -10.04
N SER A 119 6.80 -3.35 -11.07
CA SER A 119 6.07 -3.88 -12.23
C SER A 119 6.22 -5.40 -12.27
N ARG A 120 5.22 -6.03 -12.85
CA ARG A 120 5.21 -7.49 -13.00
C ARG A 120 6.30 -7.94 -13.96
N THR A 121 6.50 -7.16 -15.01
CA THR A 121 7.45 -7.49 -16.05
C THR A 121 8.80 -6.91 -15.73
N LYS A 122 9.82 -7.65 -16.00
CA LYS A 122 11.18 -7.18 -15.82
C LYS A 122 11.74 -6.59 -17.06
#